data_41d09768ff0dbd08889f589cf68c9699
#
_entry.id   41d09768ff0dbd08889f589cf68c9699
#
_cell.length_a   1.000
_cell.length_b   1.000
_cell.length_c   1.000
_cell.angle_alpha   90.00
_cell.angle_beta   90.00
_cell.angle_gamma   90.00
#
_symmetry.space_group_name_H-M   'P 1'
#
loop_
_entity.id
_entity.type
_entity.pdbx_description
1 polymer ?
#
loop_
_entity_poly.entity_id
_entity_poly.type
_entity_poly.pdbx_seq_one_letter_code
_entity_poly.pdbx_strand_id
1 'polypeptide(L)'
;MRFSNRVALVTGAGGGLGAVIAERLAREGLTVAVNTRARTEEADAVAAAIRAGGGRAFAATANVTDPSAVRRMFETVADRGTLRVLVNNASYRPRQRVQTITEDDWHQVRSVTLDGAFRCIRCALPTLIPGGRIVNVLGRNALAGDPERVHLSAAKHGLLGLTLALAAALRDDGVAVNAVSPGVDTEGPELDRCRAEIASQVARLAFADAAELTGTVVRVDCDGSVVSAPTVW
;
A
#
# COMPACT_ATOMS: atom_id res chain seq x y z
N MET A 1 -14.26 -12.32 18.71
CA MET A 1 -13.41 -11.15 18.31
C MET A 1 -12.06 -11.69 17.81
N ARG A 2 -11.96 -12.02 16.51
CA ARG A 2 -10.78 -12.73 15.93
C ARG A 2 -9.52 -11.88 15.78
N PHE A 3 -9.56 -10.52 15.92
CA PHE A 3 -8.44 -9.64 15.54
C PHE A 3 -8.24 -8.43 16.48
N SER A 4 -8.63 -8.53 17.75
CA SER A 4 -8.69 -7.36 18.66
C SER A 4 -7.35 -6.67 18.95
N ASN A 5 -6.19 -7.28 18.60
CA ASN A 5 -4.85 -6.71 18.80
C ASN A 5 -4.02 -6.69 17.51
N ARG A 6 -4.65 -6.77 16.32
CA ARG A 6 -3.94 -6.79 15.04
C ARG A 6 -4.08 -5.47 14.32
N VAL A 7 -2.96 -4.92 13.88
CA VAL A 7 -2.88 -3.63 13.19
C VAL A 7 -2.62 -3.82 11.70
N ALA A 8 -3.28 -3.00 10.89
CA ALA A 8 -2.90 -2.74 9.50
C ALA A 8 -2.33 -1.33 9.39
N LEU A 9 -1.19 -1.16 8.75
CA LEU A 9 -0.64 0.14 8.39
C LEU A 9 -0.88 0.39 6.89
N VAL A 10 -1.53 1.51 6.57
CA VAL A 10 -1.75 1.94 5.18
C VAL A 10 -1.03 3.26 4.95
N THR A 11 -0.01 3.27 4.08
CA THR A 11 0.73 4.48 3.76
C THR A 11 0.00 5.34 2.73
N GLY A 12 0.08 6.68 2.89
CA GLY A 12 -0.63 7.62 2.02
C GLY A 12 -2.15 7.47 2.10
N ALA A 13 -2.68 7.28 3.31
CA ALA A 13 -4.09 6.96 3.55
C ALA A 13 -4.95 8.17 4.02
N GLY A 14 -4.43 9.40 3.97
CA GLY A 14 -5.20 10.61 4.33
C GLY A 14 -6.31 10.98 3.34
N GLY A 15 -6.51 10.20 2.28
CA GLY A 15 -7.56 10.41 1.29
C GLY A 15 -7.47 9.43 0.12
N GLY A 16 -8.38 9.59 -0.82
CA GLY A 16 -8.40 8.83 -2.07
C GLY A 16 -8.42 7.32 -1.85
N LEU A 17 -7.69 6.58 -2.68
CA LEU A 17 -7.63 5.11 -2.61
C LEU A 17 -7.15 4.59 -1.25
N GLY A 18 -6.14 5.26 -0.65
CA GLY A 18 -5.61 4.83 0.64
C GLY A 18 -6.63 4.90 1.77
N ALA A 19 -7.50 5.92 1.78
CA ALA A 19 -8.59 6.02 2.76
C ALA A 19 -9.62 4.89 2.57
N VAL A 20 -10.02 4.59 1.33
CA VAL A 20 -10.97 3.50 1.03
C VAL A 20 -10.38 2.13 1.43
N ILE A 21 -9.07 1.92 1.21
CA ILE A 21 -8.37 0.71 1.68
C ILE A 21 -8.39 0.64 3.21
N ALA A 22 -8.08 1.75 3.90
CA ALA A 22 -8.09 1.82 5.35
C ALA A 22 -9.46 1.49 5.94
N GLU A 23 -10.53 2.09 5.41
CA GLU A 23 -11.91 1.79 5.80
C GLU A 23 -12.27 0.31 5.57
N ARG A 24 -11.90 -0.25 4.43
CA ARG A 24 -12.18 -1.66 4.12
C ARG A 24 -11.49 -2.59 5.12
N LEU A 25 -10.22 -2.38 5.41
CA LEU A 25 -9.47 -3.21 6.38
C LEU A 25 -10.03 -3.08 7.81
N ALA A 26 -10.52 -1.89 8.18
CA ALA A 26 -11.19 -1.67 9.46
C ALA A 26 -12.51 -2.45 9.57
N ARG A 27 -13.30 -2.52 8.50
CA ARG A 27 -14.54 -3.34 8.43
C ARG A 27 -14.25 -4.84 8.57
N GLU A 28 -13.07 -5.30 8.16
CA GLU A 28 -12.62 -6.69 8.38
C GLU A 28 -12.14 -6.93 9.83
N GLY A 29 -12.16 -5.90 10.69
CA GLY A 29 -11.88 -6.01 12.12
C GLY A 29 -10.44 -5.70 12.53
N LEU A 30 -9.59 -5.22 11.64
CA LEU A 30 -8.26 -4.73 11.99
C LEU A 30 -8.34 -3.34 12.65
N THR A 31 -7.39 -3.03 13.51
CA THR A 31 -7.09 -1.65 13.89
C THR A 31 -6.23 -1.02 12.80
N VAL A 32 -6.60 0.13 12.25
CA VAL A 32 -5.89 0.70 11.10
C VAL A 32 -5.07 1.92 11.50
N ALA A 33 -3.77 1.86 11.26
CA ALA A 33 -2.87 3.01 11.30
C ALA A 33 -2.98 3.75 9.95
N VAL A 34 -3.52 4.94 9.98
CA VAL A 34 -3.73 5.81 8.81
C VAL A 34 -2.51 6.70 8.66
N ASN A 35 -1.64 6.42 7.68
CA ASN A 35 -0.44 7.23 7.47
C ASN A 35 -0.66 8.35 6.45
N THR A 36 -0.16 9.54 6.78
CA THR A 36 0.03 10.69 5.88
C THR A 36 1.44 11.24 6.03
N ARG A 37 1.89 12.02 5.02
CA ARG A 37 3.24 12.59 5.03
C ARG A 37 3.45 13.64 6.13
N ALA A 38 2.54 14.62 6.24
CA ALA A 38 2.67 15.78 7.13
C ALA A 38 1.32 16.33 7.61
N ARG A 39 0.22 16.01 6.95
CA ARG A 39 -1.12 16.54 7.28
C ARG A 39 -1.81 15.60 8.25
N THR A 40 -1.55 15.82 9.53
CA THR A 40 -2.15 15.01 10.61
C THR A 40 -3.66 15.09 10.57
N GLU A 41 -4.23 16.26 10.26
CA GLU A 41 -5.67 16.50 10.15
C GLU A 41 -6.35 15.58 9.13
N GLU A 42 -5.70 15.30 7.99
CA GLU A 42 -6.23 14.38 6.99
C GLU A 42 -6.27 12.93 7.53
N ALA A 43 -5.21 12.50 8.21
CA ALA A 43 -5.16 11.18 8.84
C ALA A 43 -6.19 11.05 9.97
N ASP A 44 -6.32 12.10 10.79
CA ASP A 44 -7.28 12.14 11.90
C ASP A 44 -8.72 12.12 11.37
N ALA A 45 -9.04 12.83 10.29
CA ALA A 45 -10.36 12.82 9.67
C ALA A 45 -10.74 11.42 9.18
N VAL A 46 -9.83 10.73 8.47
CA VAL A 46 -10.06 9.36 8.02
C VAL A 46 -10.20 8.41 9.21
N ALA A 47 -9.33 8.52 10.21
CA ALA A 47 -9.40 7.70 11.41
C ALA A 47 -10.70 7.95 12.20
N ALA A 48 -11.17 9.19 12.27
CA ALA A 48 -12.44 9.56 12.90
C ALA A 48 -13.64 8.97 12.14
N ALA A 49 -13.63 9.05 10.80
CA ALA A 49 -14.67 8.45 9.97
C ALA A 49 -14.75 6.91 10.17
N ILE A 50 -13.59 6.23 10.21
CA ILE A 50 -13.54 4.80 10.51
C ILE A 50 -14.14 4.49 11.89
N ARG A 51 -13.78 5.28 12.92
CA ARG A 51 -14.33 5.09 14.28
C ARG A 51 -15.84 5.36 14.35
N ALA A 52 -16.31 6.39 13.66
CA ALA A 52 -17.75 6.68 13.56
C ALA A 52 -18.54 5.54 12.88
N GLY A 53 -17.92 4.82 11.94
CA GLY A 53 -18.46 3.61 11.33
C GLY A 53 -18.31 2.34 12.17
N GLY A 54 -17.88 2.44 13.45
CA GLY A 54 -17.71 1.30 14.36
C GLY A 54 -16.38 0.54 14.21
N GLY A 55 -15.48 1.00 13.35
CA GLY A 55 -14.14 0.44 13.18
C GLY A 55 -13.13 1.00 14.22
N ARG A 56 -11.88 0.56 14.11
CA ARG A 56 -10.77 1.05 14.94
C ARG A 56 -9.68 1.63 14.05
N ALA A 57 -9.29 2.89 14.30
CA ALA A 57 -8.20 3.53 13.57
C ALA A 57 -7.55 4.65 14.39
N PHE A 58 -6.31 4.96 14.04
CA PHE A 58 -5.54 6.08 14.58
C PHE A 58 -4.63 6.68 13.49
N ALA A 59 -4.30 7.95 13.64
CA ALA A 59 -3.34 8.62 12.76
C ALA A 59 -1.91 8.18 13.06
N ALA A 60 -1.10 8.00 12.02
CA ALA A 60 0.30 7.63 12.09
C ALA A 60 1.12 8.48 11.10
N THR A 61 1.31 9.77 11.43
CA THR A 61 1.95 10.74 10.54
C THR A 61 3.44 10.48 10.41
N ALA A 62 3.91 10.26 9.19
CA ALA A 62 5.33 10.11 8.85
C ALA A 62 5.56 10.35 7.36
N ASN A 63 6.62 11.07 7.01
CA ASN A 63 7.12 11.08 5.65
C ASN A 63 7.89 9.78 5.38
N VAL A 64 7.43 8.96 4.44
CA VAL A 64 8.07 7.67 4.09
C VAL A 64 9.47 7.85 3.48
N THR A 65 9.85 9.06 3.09
CA THR A 65 11.21 9.36 2.61
C THR A 65 12.22 9.57 3.74
N ASP A 66 11.74 9.83 4.97
CA ASP A 66 12.57 10.02 6.17
C ASP A 66 12.66 8.71 6.98
N PRO A 67 13.85 8.08 7.03
CA PRO A 67 14.04 6.84 7.78
C PRO A 67 13.73 6.95 9.27
N SER A 68 13.96 8.14 9.87
CA SER A 68 13.71 8.37 11.29
C SER A 68 12.22 8.52 11.59
N ALA A 69 11.50 9.26 10.72
CA ALA A 69 10.05 9.35 10.83
C ALA A 69 9.36 7.99 10.63
N VAL A 70 9.86 7.18 9.68
CA VAL A 70 9.34 5.81 9.47
C VAL A 70 9.54 4.97 10.74
N ARG A 71 10.72 4.96 11.36
CA ARG A 71 10.94 4.22 12.61
C ARG A 71 9.96 4.63 13.72
N ARG A 72 9.83 5.93 13.99
CA ARG A 72 8.87 6.44 15.00
C ARG A 72 7.42 6.04 14.68
N MET A 73 7.04 6.03 13.41
CA MET A 73 5.71 5.55 13.01
C MET A 73 5.50 4.08 13.38
N PHE A 74 6.50 3.22 13.15
CA PHE A 74 6.39 1.80 13.51
C PHE A 74 6.42 1.57 15.03
N GLU A 75 7.12 2.40 15.81
CA GLU A 75 7.04 2.42 17.27
C GLU A 75 5.60 2.76 17.73
N THR A 76 5.00 3.81 17.17
CA THR A 76 3.59 4.17 17.44
C THR A 76 2.63 3.03 17.07
N VAL A 77 2.89 2.30 15.98
CA VAL A 77 2.08 1.13 15.57
C VAL A 77 2.23 0.00 16.59
N ALA A 78 3.44 -0.26 17.08
CA ALA A 78 3.72 -1.31 18.06
C ALA A 78 3.01 -1.06 19.40
N ASP A 79 2.91 0.20 19.83
CA ASP A 79 2.16 0.60 21.05
C ASP A 79 0.65 0.33 20.95
N ARG A 80 0.12 0.17 19.74
CA ARG A 80 -1.31 -0.04 19.47
C ARG A 80 -1.68 -1.48 19.14
N GLY A 81 -0.69 -2.35 18.97
CA GLY A 81 -0.90 -3.77 18.70
C GLY A 81 0.12 -4.37 17.74
N THR A 82 -0.10 -5.63 17.41
CA THR A 82 0.81 -6.38 16.52
C THR A 82 0.49 -6.05 15.06
N LEU A 83 1.48 -5.54 14.32
CA LEU A 83 1.33 -5.32 12.88
C LEU A 83 1.10 -6.66 12.15
N ARG A 84 0.00 -6.74 11.44
CA ARG A 84 -0.37 -7.93 10.64
C ARG A 84 -0.33 -7.65 9.16
N VAL A 85 -0.66 -6.43 8.75
CA VAL A 85 -0.78 -6.04 7.34
C VAL A 85 -0.05 -4.73 7.13
N LEU A 86 0.82 -4.69 6.13
CA LEU A 86 1.41 -3.46 5.60
C LEU A 86 0.89 -3.23 4.18
N VAL A 87 0.25 -2.08 3.95
CA VAL A 87 -0.14 -1.64 2.60
C VAL A 87 0.71 -0.46 2.18
N ASN A 88 1.59 -0.65 1.21
CA ASN A 88 2.39 0.41 0.60
C ASN A 88 1.59 1.06 -0.54
N ASN A 89 0.86 2.13 -0.21
CA ASN A 89 0.06 2.89 -1.16
C ASN A 89 0.63 4.30 -1.43
N ALA A 90 1.46 4.84 -0.53
CA ALA A 90 2.09 6.15 -0.72
C ALA A 90 2.82 6.25 -2.08
N SER A 91 2.55 7.31 -2.82
CA SER A 91 3.14 7.54 -4.14
C SER A 91 3.12 9.02 -4.47
N TYR A 92 4.15 9.51 -5.15
CA TYR A 92 4.18 10.85 -5.75
C TYR A 92 4.05 10.71 -7.27
N ARG A 93 3.08 11.40 -7.89
CA ARG A 93 2.61 11.11 -9.25
C ARG A 93 2.51 12.35 -10.14
N PRO A 94 3.56 13.17 -10.28
CA PRO A 94 3.53 14.32 -11.18
C PRO A 94 3.43 13.86 -12.62
N ARG A 95 2.82 14.69 -13.49
CA ARG A 95 2.86 14.55 -14.94
C ARG A 95 3.96 15.42 -15.48
N GLN A 96 4.92 14.83 -16.19
CA GLN A 96 6.04 15.54 -16.83
C GLN A 96 6.49 14.80 -18.08
N ARG A 97 6.82 15.54 -19.12
CA ARG A 97 7.47 14.99 -20.31
C ARG A 97 8.91 14.60 -19.96
N VAL A 98 9.42 13.54 -20.56
CA VAL A 98 10.77 13.03 -20.28
C VAL A 98 11.86 14.11 -20.42
N GLN A 99 11.71 15.03 -21.38
CA GLN A 99 12.67 16.11 -21.61
C GLN A 99 12.75 17.15 -20.49
N THR A 100 11.73 17.22 -19.63
CA THR A 100 11.65 18.21 -18.53
C THR A 100 11.83 17.59 -17.15
N ILE A 101 11.97 16.26 -17.05
CA ILE A 101 12.24 15.59 -15.78
C ILE A 101 13.67 15.91 -15.34
N THR A 102 13.80 16.55 -14.19
CA THR A 102 15.09 16.80 -13.54
C THR A 102 15.52 15.59 -12.71
N GLU A 103 16.80 15.56 -12.31
CA GLU A 103 17.30 14.56 -11.37
C GLU A 103 16.54 14.61 -10.03
N ASP A 104 16.18 15.80 -9.57
CA ASP A 104 15.40 15.97 -8.34
C ASP A 104 13.99 15.40 -8.48
N ASP A 105 13.31 15.63 -9.60
CA ASP A 105 12.00 15.03 -9.88
C ASP A 105 12.07 13.51 -9.91
N TRP A 106 13.09 12.98 -10.59
CA TRP A 106 13.36 11.55 -10.63
C TRP A 106 13.56 10.97 -9.22
N HIS A 107 14.45 11.59 -8.45
CA HIS A 107 14.74 11.18 -7.08
C HIS A 107 13.51 11.30 -6.16
N GLN A 108 12.74 12.37 -6.29
CA GLN A 108 11.54 12.57 -5.47
C GLN A 108 10.49 11.48 -5.71
N VAL A 109 10.19 11.16 -6.98
CA VAL A 109 9.23 10.12 -7.32
C VAL A 109 9.69 8.74 -6.82
N ARG A 110 10.96 8.40 -7.07
CA ARG A 110 11.55 7.14 -6.62
C ARG A 110 11.56 7.03 -5.10
N SER A 111 12.00 8.10 -4.41
CA SER A 111 12.17 8.10 -2.95
C SER A 111 10.87 7.88 -2.19
N VAL A 112 9.73 8.36 -2.73
CA VAL A 112 8.40 8.12 -2.13
C VAL A 112 7.88 6.74 -2.54
N THR A 113 7.90 6.44 -3.85
CA THR A 113 7.16 5.31 -4.41
C THR A 113 7.84 3.96 -4.22
N LEU A 114 9.16 3.92 -4.33
CA LEU A 114 9.96 2.69 -4.23
C LEU A 114 10.74 2.63 -2.91
N ASP A 115 11.60 3.62 -2.66
CA ASP A 115 12.47 3.59 -1.49
C ASP A 115 11.66 3.71 -0.18
N GLY A 116 10.55 4.47 -0.20
CA GLY A 116 9.62 4.58 0.93
C GLY A 116 8.94 3.26 1.27
N ALA A 117 8.47 2.54 0.25
CA ALA A 117 7.91 1.21 0.42
C ALA A 117 8.95 0.24 1.01
N PHE A 118 10.17 0.24 0.49
CA PHE A 118 11.26 -0.58 1.01
C PHE A 118 11.59 -0.26 2.48
N ARG A 119 11.63 1.03 2.87
CA ARG A 119 11.86 1.44 4.27
C ARG A 119 10.75 0.93 5.19
N CYS A 120 9.48 1.09 4.77
CA CYS A 120 8.34 0.57 5.53
C CYS A 120 8.42 -0.96 5.67
N ILE A 121 8.74 -1.68 4.61
CA ILE A 121 8.91 -3.13 4.65
C ILE A 121 10.01 -3.52 5.64
N ARG A 122 11.19 -2.92 5.56
CA ARG A 122 12.29 -3.19 6.50
C ARG A 122 11.90 -3.01 7.96
N CYS A 123 11.17 -1.93 8.27
CA CYS A 123 10.70 -1.66 9.63
C CYS A 123 9.59 -2.63 10.06
N ALA A 124 8.80 -3.12 9.13
CA ALA A 124 7.69 -4.04 9.39
C ALA A 124 8.14 -5.48 9.68
N LEU A 125 9.18 -5.96 9.01
CA LEU A 125 9.61 -7.37 9.04
C LEU A 125 9.72 -7.96 10.45
N PRO A 126 10.35 -7.31 11.45
CA PRO A 126 10.49 -7.90 12.78
C PRO A 126 9.15 -8.21 13.48
N THR A 127 8.08 -7.54 13.09
CA THR A 127 6.74 -7.68 13.68
C THR A 127 5.78 -8.48 12.80
N LEU A 128 6.06 -8.59 11.50
CA LEU A 128 5.24 -9.35 10.55
C LEU A 128 5.47 -10.86 10.60
N ILE A 129 6.62 -11.30 11.08
CA ILE A 129 6.99 -12.72 11.17
C ILE A 129 6.50 -13.31 12.51
N PRO A 130 5.83 -14.50 12.50
CA PRO A 130 5.37 -15.25 11.34
C PRO A 130 3.98 -14.81 10.84
N GLY A 131 3.79 -14.94 9.55
CA GLY A 131 2.45 -14.91 8.97
C GLY A 131 1.89 -13.53 8.66
N GLY A 132 2.72 -12.48 8.50
CA GLY A 132 2.33 -11.14 8.07
C GLY A 132 1.98 -11.05 6.58
N ARG A 133 1.38 -9.94 6.19
CA ARG A 133 0.97 -9.64 4.81
C ARG A 133 1.50 -8.29 4.37
N ILE A 134 2.09 -8.24 3.21
CA ILE A 134 2.52 -7.02 2.54
C ILE A 134 1.76 -6.91 1.22
N VAL A 135 1.06 -5.79 1.02
CA VAL A 135 0.38 -5.50 -0.23
C VAL A 135 0.93 -4.19 -0.81
N ASN A 136 1.54 -4.28 -1.98
CA ASN A 136 2.07 -3.11 -2.69
C ASN A 136 1.05 -2.63 -3.73
N VAL A 137 0.64 -1.35 -3.63
CA VAL A 137 -0.26 -0.74 -4.62
C VAL A 137 0.60 -0.21 -5.77
N LEU A 138 0.51 -0.87 -6.90
CA LEU A 138 1.19 -0.49 -8.13
C LEU A 138 0.42 0.66 -8.81
N GLY A 139 -0.08 0.45 -9.99
CA GLY A 139 -0.86 1.35 -10.82
C GLY A 139 -0.77 0.90 -12.27
N ARG A 140 -1.64 1.39 -13.11
CA ARG A 140 -1.64 1.09 -14.56
C ARG A 140 -0.24 1.25 -15.18
N ASN A 141 0.47 2.27 -14.74
CA ASN A 141 1.81 2.61 -15.23
C ASN A 141 2.89 1.53 -14.95
N ALA A 142 2.63 0.63 -13.99
CA ALA A 142 3.55 -0.48 -13.69
C ALA A 142 3.47 -1.62 -14.72
N LEU A 143 2.45 -1.67 -15.57
CA LEU A 143 2.27 -2.76 -16.54
C LEU A 143 2.27 -2.27 -17.98
N ALA A 144 1.84 -1.02 -18.23
CA ALA A 144 1.66 -0.46 -19.56
C ALA A 144 2.66 0.68 -19.90
N GLY A 145 3.32 1.26 -18.90
CA GLY A 145 4.06 2.50 -19.04
C GLY A 145 3.14 3.72 -19.18
N ASP A 146 3.72 4.92 -19.00
CA ASP A 146 3.02 6.19 -19.18
C ASP A 146 4.02 7.23 -19.71
N PRO A 147 3.81 7.78 -20.94
CA PRO A 147 4.76 8.70 -21.55
C PRO A 147 4.89 10.04 -20.80
N GLU A 148 3.89 10.41 -19.99
CA GLU A 148 3.92 11.61 -19.16
C GLU A 148 4.37 11.33 -17.72
N ARG A 149 4.74 10.08 -17.38
CA ARG A 149 5.14 9.67 -16.03
C ARG A 149 6.25 8.61 -16.06
N VAL A 150 7.27 8.82 -16.89
CA VAL A 150 8.37 7.87 -17.11
C VAL A 150 9.04 7.49 -15.77
N HIS A 151 9.34 8.47 -14.92
CA HIS A 151 9.92 8.28 -13.59
C HIS A 151 9.00 7.44 -12.66
N LEU A 152 7.69 7.67 -12.73
CA LEU A 152 6.73 6.89 -11.95
C LEU A 152 6.60 5.45 -12.48
N SER A 153 6.58 5.28 -13.79
CA SER A 153 6.58 3.95 -14.42
C SER A 153 7.78 3.14 -13.98
N ALA A 154 8.99 3.73 -14.02
CA ALA A 154 10.22 3.10 -13.55
C ALA A 154 10.14 2.71 -12.05
N ALA A 155 9.67 3.63 -11.19
CA ALA A 155 9.52 3.37 -9.75
C ALA A 155 8.50 2.26 -9.46
N LYS A 156 7.39 2.21 -10.19
CA LYS A 156 6.35 1.18 -10.04
C LYS A 156 6.80 -0.20 -10.56
N HIS A 157 7.57 -0.25 -11.66
CA HIS A 157 8.22 -1.50 -12.09
C HIS A 157 9.27 -1.97 -11.06
N GLY A 158 10.03 -1.05 -10.48
CA GLY A 158 10.92 -1.36 -9.36
C GLY A 158 10.17 -1.95 -8.16
N LEU A 159 8.99 -1.40 -7.83
CA LEU A 159 8.13 -1.91 -6.76
C LEU A 159 7.54 -3.30 -7.09
N LEU A 160 7.24 -3.57 -8.35
CA LEU A 160 6.86 -4.90 -8.82
C LEU A 160 8.02 -5.89 -8.62
N GLY A 161 9.23 -5.56 -9.08
CA GLY A 161 10.41 -6.38 -8.87
C GLY A 161 10.70 -6.65 -7.39
N LEU A 162 10.57 -5.61 -6.54
CA LEU A 162 10.68 -5.75 -5.08
C LEU A 162 9.61 -6.69 -4.51
N THR A 163 8.37 -6.62 -4.99
CA THR A 163 7.28 -7.53 -4.58
C THR A 163 7.63 -8.98 -4.84
N LEU A 164 8.09 -9.28 -6.04
CA LEU A 164 8.42 -10.66 -6.47
C LEU A 164 9.64 -11.22 -5.71
N ALA A 165 10.68 -10.42 -5.58
CA ALA A 165 11.89 -10.81 -4.85
C ALA A 165 11.59 -11.10 -3.37
N LEU A 166 10.80 -10.23 -2.72
CA LEU A 166 10.41 -10.43 -1.32
C LEU A 166 9.43 -11.59 -1.14
N ALA A 167 8.54 -11.84 -2.09
CA ALA A 167 7.65 -12.99 -2.05
C ALA A 167 8.42 -14.32 -2.02
N ALA A 168 9.50 -14.40 -2.79
CA ALA A 168 10.41 -15.55 -2.76
C ALA A 168 11.22 -15.62 -1.46
N ALA A 169 11.81 -14.48 -1.04
CA ALA A 169 12.72 -14.43 0.11
C ALA A 169 12.01 -14.68 1.47
N LEU A 170 10.73 -14.33 1.59
CA LEU A 170 9.99 -14.38 2.86
C LEU A 170 8.97 -15.54 2.92
N ARG A 171 8.98 -16.42 1.94
CA ARG A 171 8.06 -17.58 1.87
C ARG A 171 8.18 -18.46 3.09
N ASP A 172 9.39 -18.83 3.46
CA ASP A 172 9.66 -19.74 4.58
C ASP A 172 9.39 -19.08 5.94
N ASP A 173 9.41 -17.75 6.00
CA ASP A 173 8.99 -16.96 7.16
C ASP A 173 7.45 -16.85 7.29
N GLY A 174 6.69 -17.39 6.33
CA GLY A 174 5.22 -17.35 6.29
C GLY A 174 4.66 -15.95 5.98
N VAL A 175 5.48 -15.03 5.46
CA VAL A 175 5.05 -13.69 5.07
C VAL A 175 4.68 -13.67 3.58
N ALA A 176 3.41 -13.34 3.28
CA ALA A 176 3.00 -13.15 1.89
C ALA A 176 3.24 -11.71 1.43
N VAL A 177 3.83 -11.58 0.24
CA VAL A 177 4.07 -10.30 -0.42
C VAL A 177 3.40 -10.30 -1.79
N ASN A 178 2.39 -9.44 -1.96
CA ASN A 178 1.58 -9.37 -3.18
C ASN A 178 1.44 -7.93 -3.66
N ALA A 179 0.91 -7.76 -4.85
CA ALA A 179 0.61 -6.44 -5.39
C ALA A 179 -0.81 -6.34 -5.96
N VAL A 180 -1.37 -5.13 -5.91
CA VAL A 180 -2.59 -4.77 -6.61
C VAL A 180 -2.24 -3.67 -7.61
N SER A 181 -2.64 -3.87 -8.87
CA SER A 181 -2.44 -2.91 -9.96
C SER A 181 -3.79 -2.37 -10.43
N PRO A 182 -4.17 -1.13 -10.07
CA PRO A 182 -5.28 -0.47 -10.74
C PRO A 182 -5.06 -0.42 -12.25
N GLY A 183 -6.01 -0.92 -13.04
CA GLY A 183 -5.95 -0.97 -14.50
C GLY A 183 -6.26 0.36 -15.19
N VAL A 184 -6.69 1.36 -14.43
CA VAL A 184 -7.17 2.64 -14.91
C VAL A 184 -6.58 3.82 -14.16
N ASP A 185 -6.58 5.00 -14.78
CA ASP A 185 -6.39 6.25 -14.07
C ASP A 185 -7.58 6.48 -13.13
N THR A 186 -7.25 6.82 -11.88
CA THR A 186 -8.22 6.97 -10.81
C THR A 186 -8.90 8.36 -10.83
N GLU A 187 -9.25 8.87 -12.01
CA GLU A 187 -9.93 10.15 -12.22
C GLU A 187 -11.19 9.91 -13.08
N GLY A 188 -12.36 10.36 -12.63
CA GLY A 188 -13.62 10.24 -13.36
C GLY A 188 -14.79 9.72 -12.52
N PRO A 189 -16.03 9.69 -13.07
CA PRO A 189 -17.25 9.35 -12.33
C PRO A 189 -17.34 7.89 -11.84
N GLU A 190 -16.55 6.99 -12.41
CA GLU A 190 -16.50 5.58 -11.97
C GLU A 190 -15.43 5.34 -10.87
N LEU A 191 -14.80 6.40 -10.41
CA LEU A 191 -13.67 6.36 -9.50
C LEU A 191 -13.96 5.63 -8.18
N ASP A 192 -15.13 5.87 -7.59
CA ASP A 192 -15.47 5.30 -6.28
C ASP A 192 -15.71 3.79 -6.37
N ARG A 193 -16.32 3.32 -7.47
CA ARG A 193 -16.49 1.89 -7.74
C ARG A 193 -15.14 1.20 -7.91
N CYS A 194 -14.22 1.80 -8.69
CA CYS A 194 -12.89 1.25 -8.91
C CYS A 194 -12.09 1.21 -7.60
N ARG A 195 -12.15 2.26 -6.79
CA ARG A 195 -11.49 2.30 -5.48
C ARG A 195 -12.03 1.23 -4.53
N ALA A 196 -13.34 1.02 -4.51
CA ALA A 196 -13.97 0.01 -3.68
C ALA A 196 -13.52 -1.41 -4.08
N GLU A 197 -13.46 -1.69 -5.40
CA GLU A 197 -12.99 -2.99 -5.88
C GLU A 197 -11.50 -3.21 -5.59
N ILE A 198 -10.64 -2.20 -5.82
CA ILE A 198 -9.22 -2.27 -5.45
C ILE A 198 -9.06 -2.54 -3.95
N ALA A 199 -9.82 -1.84 -3.09
CA ALA A 199 -9.78 -2.05 -1.65
C ALA A 199 -10.28 -3.46 -1.27
N SER A 200 -11.25 -4.01 -1.99
CA SER A 200 -11.71 -5.39 -1.84
C SER A 200 -10.60 -6.40 -2.14
N GLN A 201 -9.85 -6.20 -3.22
CA GLN A 201 -8.74 -7.07 -3.57
C GLN A 201 -7.56 -6.93 -2.59
N VAL A 202 -7.26 -5.72 -2.10
CA VAL A 202 -6.29 -5.51 -1.01
C VAL A 202 -6.70 -6.29 0.24
N ALA A 203 -7.98 -6.23 0.64
CA ALA A 203 -8.48 -6.98 1.78
C ALA A 203 -8.37 -8.50 1.54
N ARG A 204 -8.72 -9.00 0.35
CA ARG A 204 -8.55 -10.41 -0.01
C ARG A 204 -7.10 -10.87 0.17
N LEU A 205 -6.13 -10.11 -0.32
CA LEU A 205 -4.70 -10.40 -0.18
C LEU A 205 -4.21 -10.28 1.28
N ALA A 206 -4.80 -9.37 2.06
CA ALA A 206 -4.47 -9.19 3.47
C ALA A 206 -4.89 -10.37 4.37
N PHE A 207 -5.85 -11.19 3.93
CA PHE A 207 -6.39 -12.33 4.68
C PHE A 207 -6.14 -13.68 4.01
N ALA A 208 -5.62 -13.71 2.79
CA ALA A 208 -5.28 -14.95 2.09
C ALA A 208 -4.22 -15.78 2.83
N ASP A 209 -4.22 -17.09 2.62
CA ASP A 209 -3.15 -17.92 3.11
C ASP A 209 -1.82 -17.60 2.41
N ALA A 210 -0.75 -17.45 3.19
CA ALA A 210 0.58 -17.15 2.65
C ALA A 210 1.15 -18.29 1.82
N ALA A 211 0.80 -19.54 2.19
CA ALA A 211 1.24 -20.71 1.45
C ALA A 211 0.61 -20.76 0.04
N GLU A 212 -0.63 -20.24 -0.08
CA GLU A 212 -1.38 -20.27 -1.33
C GLU A 212 -1.17 -19.03 -2.19
N LEU A 213 -0.92 -17.87 -1.58
CA LEU A 213 -0.96 -16.59 -2.29
C LEU A 213 0.18 -15.66 -1.88
N THR A 214 1.34 -15.83 -2.51
CA THR A 214 2.48 -14.90 -2.45
C THR A 214 3.09 -14.73 -3.84
N GLY A 215 3.61 -13.54 -4.15
CA GLY A 215 4.14 -13.20 -5.48
C GLY A 215 3.05 -12.96 -6.52
N THR A 216 1.80 -12.75 -6.10
CA THR A 216 0.68 -12.53 -7.01
C THR A 216 0.49 -11.04 -7.30
N VAL A 217 0.25 -10.72 -8.57
CA VAL A 217 -0.19 -9.39 -9.00
C VAL A 217 -1.66 -9.47 -9.41
N VAL A 218 -2.50 -8.73 -8.71
CA VAL A 218 -3.94 -8.63 -9.02
C VAL A 218 -4.16 -7.34 -9.79
N ARG A 219 -4.52 -7.44 -11.06
CA ARG A 219 -4.98 -6.31 -11.86
C ARG A 219 -6.48 -6.13 -11.67
N VAL A 220 -6.90 -4.90 -11.44
CA VAL A 220 -8.31 -4.51 -11.25
C VAL A 220 -8.66 -3.45 -12.27
N ASP A 221 -9.51 -3.80 -13.22
CA ASP A 221 -10.04 -2.87 -14.22
C ASP A 221 -11.38 -2.25 -13.77
N CYS A 222 -11.77 -1.10 -14.31
CA CYS A 222 -12.97 -0.37 -13.82
C CYS A 222 -14.30 -1.03 -14.20
N ASP A 223 -14.31 -1.93 -15.18
CA ASP A 223 -15.48 -2.76 -15.48
C ASP A 223 -15.74 -3.84 -14.42
N GLY A 224 -14.86 -3.93 -13.42
CA GLY A 224 -14.89 -4.93 -12.35
C GLY A 224 -14.20 -6.23 -12.74
N SER A 225 -13.57 -6.31 -13.92
CA SER A 225 -12.75 -7.48 -14.26
C SER A 225 -11.51 -7.52 -13.37
N VAL A 226 -11.25 -8.69 -12.82
CA VAL A 226 -10.09 -8.95 -11.95
C VAL A 226 -9.27 -10.06 -12.61
N VAL A 227 -8.06 -9.73 -12.99
CA VAL A 227 -7.09 -10.71 -13.49
C VAL A 227 -6.01 -10.90 -12.44
N SER A 228 -5.94 -12.09 -11.88
CA SER A 228 -4.82 -12.48 -11.01
C SER A 228 -3.92 -13.43 -11.77
N ALA A 229 -2.66 -13.07 -11.92
CA ALA A 229 -1.65 -13.96 -12.44
C ALA A 229 -0.59 -14.20 -11.35
N PRO A 230 -0.31 -15.46 -10.98
CA PRO A 230 0.96 -15.76 -10.33
C PRO A 230 2.05 -15.39 -11.33
N THR A 231 2.97 -14.54 -10.91
CA THR A 231 4.11 -14.21 -11.77
C THR A 231 5.10 -15.37 -11.68
N VAL A 232 4.88 -16.38 -12.50
CA VAL A 232 5.86 -17.45 -12.71
C VAL A 232 6.80 -16.94 -13.79
N TRP A 233 8.04 -16.74 -13.44
CA TRP A 233 9.15 -16.62 -14.39
C TRP A 233 9.76 -18.01 -14.57
#